data_6b7079392266dbab1d1e478e2f7779e4
#
_entry.id   6b7079392266dbab1d1e478e2f7779e4
#
_cell.length_a   1.000
_cell.length_b   1.000
_cell.length_c   1.000
_cell.angle_alpha   90.00
_cell.angle_beta   90.00
_cell.angle_gamma   90.00
#
_symmetry.space_group_name_H-M   'P 1'
#
loop_
_entity.id
_entity.type
_entity.pdbx_description
1 polymer ?
#
loop_
_entity_poly.entity_id
_entity_poly.type
_entity_poly.pdbx_seq_one_letter_code
_entity_poly.pdbx_strand_id
1 'polypeptide(L)'
;MPWNVKKNRRPFVAALAFVVLIAGAVAGWPRLKNRYIRWDAKSRIARAEQALSEKDYNRAVLSLRAVLAADPANVDAIRMVARVLDAAGSPEAIQWWSRLDSLQPGNADTILAWAAAAMKTGDTPTAERVLGMLAPARRETAAFHVVSAKIAQSKKETEDAAKHWAEAVRIAPDEPGHRLALGAIRLRSQDSKQRDEAIAMLTGLVERTPPNLDAIRILLDYALRLEDWKRADALSKMLVADSTATISDKLHRLTALRKMGTQEAPGYLLDLRTAGLSNPGELYLLFMWMNQNNLAMMVSEWSRTLERDIIGVTPVCVAVADAYARSSDWQRLREFLDGGAWGEQEYLRRAFLSRALERLDEPEAGATEWNDGLSAARSRGDSRERLDRMVRLAIGWGWTHRAQEVMWSLAGTPACPRWILDRLWLVAIEKKDAAQLQKLAGVLARVDSKSVIFRNDFAFYSLLIRSDNGNPHGEAEKLFTENPGD
;
A
#
# COMPACT_ATOMS: atom_id res chain seq x y z
N MET A 1 -80.03 65.63 -27.60
CA MET A 1 -78.61 65.29 -27.90
C MET A 1 -78.21 64.09 -27.05
N PRO A 2 -78.03 62.92 -27.63
CA PRO A 2 -77.53 61.77 -26.84
C PRO A 2 -76.02 61.71 -26.89
N TRP A 3 -75.44 61.60 -25.71
CA TRP A 3 -73.97 61.44 -25.48
C TRP A 3 -73.55 60.02 -25.77
N ASN A 4 -72.78 59.87 -26.84
CA ASN A 4 -72.29 58.59 -27.34
C ASN A 4 -70.88 58.31 -26.69
N VAL A 5 -70.89 57.68 -25.55
CA VAL A 5 -69.65 57.26 -24.87
C VAL A 5 -69.20 55.91 -25.47
N LYS A 6 -68.41 55.96 -26.53
CA LYS A 6 -67.64 54.78 -26.98
C LYS A 6 -66.67 54.41 -25.88
N LYS A 7 -67.05 53.45 -25.00
CA LYS A 7 -66.11 52.82 -24.04
C LYS A 7 -64.94 52.16 -24.77
N ASN A 8 -63.82 52.83 -24.68
CA ASN A 8 -62.59 52.32 -25.25
C ASN A 8 -62.08 51.05 -24.44
N ARG A 9 -62.50 49.85 -24.88
CA ARG A 9 -62.20 48.56 -24.22
C ARG A 9 -60.76 48.10 -24.40
N ARG A 10 -59.95 48.80 -25.21
CA ARG A 10 -58.55 48.41 -25.54
C ARG A 10 -57.61 48.36 -24.33
N PRO A 11 -57.62 49.33 -23.37
CA PRO A 11 -56.74 49.26 -22.23
C PRO A 11 -57.06 48.13 -21.23
N PHE A 12 -58.38 47.77 -21.14
CA PHE A 12 -58.80 46.69 -20.27
C PHE A 12 -58.49 45.34 -20.79
N VAL A 13 -58.54 45.11 -22.12
CA VAL A 13 -58.10 43.86 -22.77
C VAL A 13 -56.56 43.71 -22.69
N ALA A 14 -55.82 44.80 -22.84
CA ALA A 14 -54.37 44.80 -22.72
C ALA A 14 -53.92 44.49 -21.25
N ALA A 15 -54.61 45.06 -20.26
CA ALA A 15 -54.36 44.77 -18.85
C ALA A 15 -54.69 43.33 -18.48
N LEU A 16 -55.75 42.77 -19.00
CA LEU A 16 -56.19 41.38 -18.78
C LEU A 16 -55.19 40.42 -19.47
N ALA A 17 -54.72 40.70 -20.69
CA ALA A 17 -53.72 39.92 -21.39
C ALA A 17 -52.34 39.93 -20.63
N PHE A 18 -52.00 41.10 -20.07
CA PHE A 18 -50.76 41.22 -19.26
C PHE A 18 -50.85 40.42 -17.95
N VAL A 19 -51.96 40.44 -17.27
CA VAL A 19 -52.23 39.63 -16.06
C VAL A 19 -52.16 38.12 -16.40
N VAL A 20 -52.75 37.69 -17.50
CA VAL A 20 -52.72 36.30 -17.96
C VAL A 20 -51.29 35.87 -18.32
N LEU A 21 -50.50 36.75 -18.96
CA LEU A 21 -49.11 36.51 -19.25
C LEU A 21 -48.25 36.39 -17.97
N ILE A 22 -48.46 37.28 -16.99
CA ILE A 22 -47.77 37.20 -15.69
C ILE A 22 -48.21 35.94 -14.95
N ALA A 23 -49.50 35.62 -14.90
CA ALA A 23 -49.99 34.40 -14.27
C ALA A 23 -49.43 33.13 -14.96
N GLY A 24 -49.37 33.13 -16.27
CA GLY A 24 -48.73 32.06 -17.07
C GLY A 24 -47.21 31.94 -16.84
N ALA A 25 -46.51 33.08 -16.72
CA ALA A 25 -45.10 33.13 -16.41
C ALA A 25 -44.83 32.63 -14.98
N VAL A 26 -45.63 33.07 -13.98
CA VAL A 26 -45.52 32.64 -12.59
C VAL A 26 -45.85 31.14 -12.45
N ALA A 27 -46.87 30.64 -13.13
CA ALA A 27 -47.25 29.23 -13.13
C ALA A 27 -46.26 28.34 -13.91
N GLY A 28 -45.66 28.88 -14.97
CA GLY A 28 -44.66 28.20 -15.78
C GLY A 28 -43.23 28.23 -15.22
N TRP A 29 -42.92 29.25 -14.38
CA TRP A 29 -41.59 29.48 -13.83
C TRP A 29 -41.02 28.27 -13.08
N PRO A 30 -41.73 27.57 -12.21
CA PRO A 30 -41.21 26.41 -11.53
C PRO A 30 -40.83 25.27 -12.50
N ARG A 31 -41.64 25.08 -13.57
CA ARG A 31 -41.35 24.04 -14.59
C ARG A 31 -40.13 24.39 -15.42
N LEU A 32 -39.99 25.64 -15.82
CA LEU A 32 -38.80 26.13 -16.57
C LEU A 32 -37.57 26.10 -15.71
N LYS A 33 -37.64 26.56 -14.46
CA LYS A 33 -36.53 26.48 -13.49
C LYS A 33 -36.10 25.05 -13.26
N ASN A 34 -36.99 24.09 -13.03
CA ASN A 34 -36.68 22.69 -12.85
C ASN A 34 -36.07 22.06 -14.11
N ARG A 35 -36.51 22.48 -15.29
CA ARG A 35 -35.93 22.02 -16.57
C ARG A 35 -34.54 22.56 -16.78
N TYR A 36 -34.29 23.82 -16.44
CA TYR A 36 -32.96 24.44 -16.47
C TYR A 36 -32.01 23.77 -15.46
N ILE A 37 -32.42 23.57 -14.22
CA ILE A 37 -31.60 22.88 -13.19
C ILE A 37 -31.21 21.47 -13.65
N ARG A 38 -32.13 20.70 -14.21
CA ARG A 38 -31.84 19.36 -14.73
C ARG A 38 -30.87 19.38 -15.93
N TRP A 39 -31.01 20.37 -16.83
CA TRP A 39 -30.12 20.53 -17.95
C TRP A 39 -28.71 20.95 -17.51
N ASP A 40 -28.62 21.93 -16.61
CA ASP A 40 -27.33 22.37 -16.04
C ASP A 40 -26.64 21.24 -15.26
N ALA A 41 -27.38 20.47 -14.47
CA ALA A 41 -26.89 19.30 -13.78
C ALA A 41 -26.28 18.27 -14.74
N LYS A 42 -26.98 17.90 -15.83
CA LYS A 42 -26.48 17.00 -16.86
C LYS A 42 -25.19 17.52 -17.50
N SER A 43 -25.16 18.83 -17.84
CA SER A 43 -23.96 19.45 -18.41
C SER A 43 -22.74 19.42 -17.47
N ARG A 44 -22.97 19.63 -16.16
CA ARG A 44 -21.92 19.61 -15.14
C ARG A 44 -21.44 18.17 -14.86
N ILE A 45 -22.35 17.20 -14.86
CA ILE A 45 -22.02 15.78 -14.72
C ILE A 45 -21.17 15.32 -15.91
N ALA A 46 -21.54 15.69 -17.14
CA ALA A 46 -20.73 15.37 -18.34
C ALA A 46 -19.32 16.00 -18.28
N ARG A 47 -19.21 17.25 -17.80
CA ARG A 47 -17.89 17.87 -17.58
C ARG A 47 -17.06 17.16 -16.49
N ALA A 48 -17.72 16.67 -15.43
CA ALA A 48 -17.05 15.88 -14.41
C ALA A 48 -16.58 14.52 -14.97
N GLU A 49 -17.34 13.90 -15.85
CA GLU A 49 -16.96 12.65 -16.51
C GLU A 49 -15.76 12.84 -17.44
N GLN A 50 -15.73 13.94 -18.19
CA GLN A 50 -14.57 14.31 -18.99
C GLN A 50 -13.32 14.55 -18.10
N ALA A 51 -13.45 15.35 -17.03
CA ALA A 51 -12.35 15.60 -16.10
C ALA A 51 -11.85 14.31 -15.43
N LEU A 52 -12.74 13.35 -15.15
CA LEU A 52 -12.38 12.03 -14.63
C LEU A 52 -11.54 11.24 -15.64
N SER A 53 -11.89 11.28 -16.95
CA SER A 53 -11.11 10.63 -17.99
C SER A 53 -9.71 11.25 -18.16
N GLU A 54 -9.59 12.55 -17.89
CA GLU A 54 -8.33 13.31 -17.87
C GLU A 54 -7.54 13.13 -16.56
N LYS A 55 -8.06 12.36 -15.57
CA LYS A 55 -7.53 12.19 -14.21
C LYS A 55 -7.45 13.51 -13.39
N ASP A 56 -8.19 14.53 -13.78
CA ASP A 56 -8.33 15.79 -13.03
C ASP A 56 -9.47 15.68 -12.01
N TYR A 57 -9.19 15.01 -10.91
CA TYR A 57 -10.18 14.74 -9.86
C TYR A 57 -10.71 16.02 -9.19
N ASN A 58 -9.87 17.04 -9.05
CA ASN A 58 -10.26 18.31 -8.44
C ASN A 58 -11.30 19.04 -9.30
N ARG A 59 -11.07 19.12 -10.60
CA ARG A 59 -12.00 19.73 -11.56
C ARG A 59 -13.33 18.95 -11.63
N ALA A 60 -13.27 17.61 -11.56
CA ALA A 60 -14.46 16.77 -11.51
C ALA A 60 -15.30 17.07 -10.27
N VAL A 61 -14.70 17.08 -9.06
CA VAL A 61 -15.41 17.37 -7.80
C VAL A 61 -16.00 18.79 -7.80
N LEU A 62 -15.25 19.79 -8.27
CA LEU A 62 -15.76 21.17 -8.35
C LEU A 62 -16.99 21.28 -9.25
N SER A 63 -17.00 20.57 -10.39
CA SER A 63 -18.14 20.56 -11.30
C SER A 63 -19.42 19.99 -10.65
N LEU A 64 -19.27 19.00 -9.75
CA LEU A 64 -20.37 18.32 -9.08
C LEU A 64 -20.89 19.06 -7.84
N ARG A 65 -20.05 19.87 -7.18
CA ARG A 65 -20.46 20.66 -5.99
C ARG A 65 -21.66 21.55 -6.28
N ALA A 66 -21.70 22.21 -7.42
CA ALA A 66 -22.80 23.09 -7.78
C ALA A 66 -24.10 22.33 -8.04
N VAL A 67 -24.02 21.10 -8.57
CA VAL A 67 -25.20 20.22 -8.76
C VAL A 67 -25.74 19.80 -7.41
N LEU A 68 -24.90 19.36 -6.50
CA LEU A 68 -25.31 18.90 -5.16
C LEU A 68 -25.75 20.04 -4.24
N ALA A 69 -25.29 21.27 -4.48
CA ALA A 69 -25.78 22.45 -3.78
C ALA A 69 -27.24 22.79 -4.20
N ALA A 70 -27.58 22.56 -5.47
CA ALA A 70 -28.96 22.78 -5.99
C ALA A 70 -29.92 21.62 -5.72
N ASP A 71 -29.40 20.39 -5.75
CA ASP A 71 -30.13 19.13 -5.50
C ASP A 71 -29.22 18.14 -4.73
N PRO A 72 -29.24 18.19 -3.39
CA PRO A 72 -28.43 17.31 -2.56
C PRO A 72 -28.76 15.82 -2.70
N ALA A 73 -29.91 15.45 -3.25
CA ALA A 73 -30.34 14.07 -3.46
C ALA A 73 -30.17 13.62 -4.92
N ASN A 74 -29.46 14.39 -5.75
CA ASN A 74 -29.24 14.05 -7.14
C ASN A 74 -28.40 12.77 -7.27
N VAL A 75 -29.10 11.69 -7.62
CA VAL A 75 -28.52 10.34 -7.70
C VAL A 75 -27.34 10.27 -8.66
N ASP A 76 -27.43 10.92 -9.83
CA ASP A 76 -26.38 10.88 -10.85
C ASP A 76 -25.13 11.66 -10.39
N ALA A 77 -25.33 12.80 -9.74
CA ALA A 77 -24.23 13.58 -9.17
C ALA A 77 -23.56 12.84 -8.01
N ILE A 78 -24.32 12.23 -7.10
CA ILE A 78 -23.78 11.42 -5.99
C ILE A 78 -22.98 10.24 -6.55
N ARG A 79 -23.52 9.51 -7.53
CA ARG A 79 -22.80 8.40 -8.19
C ARG A 79 -21.50 8.87 -8.83
N MET A 80 -21.51 10.02 -9.48
CA MET A 80 -20.31 10.57 -10.11
C MET A 80 -19.26 11.01 -9.07
N VAL A 81 -19.67 11.65 -7.95
CA VAL A 81 -18.74 11.97 -6.85
C VAL A 81 -18.12 10.70 -6.29
N ALA A 82 -18.92 9.67 -6.02
CA ALA A 82 -18.43 8.39 -5.54
C ALA A 82 -17.40 7.77 -6.49
N ARG A 83 -17.66 7.79 -7.81
CA ARG A 83 -16.73 7.31 -8.84
C ARG A 83 -15.43 8.11 -8.91
N VAL A 84 -15.52 9.44 -8.83
CA VAL A 84 -14.33 10.32 -8.85
C VAL A 84 -13.44 10.06 -7.64
N LEU A 85 -14.03 10.00 -6.45
CA LEU A 85 -13.30 9.74 -5.21
C LEU A 85 -12.73 8.31 -5.18
N ASP A 86 -13.47 7.34 -5.69
CA ASP A 86 -12.98 5.95 -5.84
C ASP A 86 -11.81 5.86 -6.82
N ALA A 87 -11.85 6.58 -7.93
CA ALA A 87 -10.74 6.65 -8.88
C ALA A 87 -9.52 7.37 -8.31
N ALA A 88 -9.73 8.38 -7.45
CA ALA A 88 -8.67 9.07 -6.72
C ALA A 88 -8.11 8.26 -5.53
N GLY A 89 -8.68 7.10 -5.21
CA GLY A 89 -8.30 6.29 -4.05
C GLY A 89 -8.69 6.91 -2.70
N SER A 90 -9.63 7.87 -2.68
CA SER A 90 -10.05 8.54 -1.45
C SER A 90 -10.97 7.63 -0.61
N PRO A 91 -10.71 7.49 0.71
CA PRO A 91 -11.60 6.74 1.60
C PRO A 91 -13.00 7.36 1.72
N GLU A 92 -13.17 8.62 1.37
CA GLU A 92 -14.48 9.28 1.35
C GLU A 92 -15.45 8.64 0.35
N ALA A 93 -14.95 7.94 -0.68
CA ALA A 93 -15.77 7.21 -1.64
C ALA A 93 -16.78 6.27 -0.97
N ILE A 94 -16.38 5.61 0.14
CA ILE A 94 -17.22 4.70 0.92
C ILE A 94 -18.50 5.39 1.41
N GLN A 95 -18.37 6.62 1.92
CA GLN A 95 -19.51 7.39 2.44
C GLN A 95 -20.48 7.79 1.30
N TRP A 96 -19.94 8.13 0.14
CA TRP A 96 -20.76 8.52 -1.02
C TRP A 96 -21.48 7.32 -1.64
N TRP A 97 -20.86 6.15 -1.68
CA TRP A 97 -21.53 4.91 -2.10
C TRP A 97 -22.62 4.52 -1.10
N SER A 98 -22.37 4.61 0.20
CA SER A 98 -23.39 4.39 1.24
C SER A 98 -24.58 5.34 1.10
N ARG A 99 -24.32 6.62 0.84
CA ARG A 99 -25.37 7.62 0.58
C ARG A 99 -26.17 7.27 -0.67
N LEU A 100 -25.53 6.80 -1.73
CA LEU A 100 -26.22 6.37 -2.94
C LEU A 100 -27.13 5.18 -2.69
N ASP A 101 -26.68 4.18 -1.92
CA ASP A 101 -27.49 3.02 -1.53
C ASP A 101 -28.71 3.46 -0.68
N SER A 102 -28.56 4.44 0.22
CA SER A 102 -29.68 4.97 1.00
C SER A 102 -30.78 5.62 0.15
N LEU A 103 -30.43 6.15 -1.04
CA LEU A 103 -31.40 6.74 -2.00
C LEU A 103 -31.96 5.70 -2.97
N GLN A 104 -31.21 4.64 -3.27
CA GLN A 104 -31.59 3.55 -4.15
C GLN A 104 -31.20 2.19 -3.53
N PRO A 105 -31.89 1.75 -2.47
CA PRO A 105 -31.52 0.55 -1.73
C PRO A 105 -31.53 -0.70 -2.61
N GLY A 106 -30.52 -1.57 -2.41
CA GLY A 106 -30.46 -2.86 -3.08
C GLY A 106 -30.00 -2.83 -4.55
N ASN A 107 -29.52 -1.68 -5.02
CA ASN A 107 -28.96 -1.60 -6.37
C ASN A 107 -27.62 -2.37 -6.42
N ALA A 108 -27.57 -3.44 -7.23
CA ALA A 108 -26.44 -4.36 -7.29
C ALA A 108 -25.14 -3.65 -7.69
N ASP A 109 -25.17 -2.74 -8.66
CA ASP A 109 -23.98 -2.01 -9.11
C ASP A 109 -23.44 -1.09 -8.02
N THR A 110 -24.35 -0.46 -7.26
CA THR A 110 -23.98 0.39 -6.11
C THR A 110 -23.33 -0.44 -5.00
N ILE A 111 -23.91 -1.57 -4.64
CA ILE A 111 -23.39 -2.48 -3.62
C ILE A 111 -22.00 -2.99 -4.02
N LEU A 112 -21.83 -3.46 -5.25
CA LEU A 112 -20.55 -3.97 -5.76
C LEU A 112 -19.48 -2.88 -5.79
N ALA A 113 -19.82 -1.67 -6.26
CA ALA A 113 -18.91 -0.55 -6.27
C ALA A 113 -18.50 -0.10 -4.85
N TRP A 114 -19.47 -0.08 -3.93
CA TRP A 114 -19.21 0.23 -2.51
C TRP A 114 -18.26 -0.79 -1.87
N ALA A 115 -18.54 -2.09 -2.03
CA ALA A 115 -17.69 -3.14 -1.51
C ALA A 115 -16.27 -3.10 -2.15
N ALA A 116 -16.17 -2.81 -3.46
CA ALA A 116 -14.89 -2.65 -4.14
C ALA A 116 -14.11 -1.43 -3.62
N ALA A 117 -14.77 -0.29 -3.36
CA ALA A 117 -14.14 0.89 -2.78
C ALA A 117 -13.62 0.63 -1.34
N ALA A 118 -14.39 -0.10 -0.53
CA ALA A 118 -13.95 -0.54 0.79
C ALA A 118 -12.70 -1.43 0.72
N MET A 119 -12.63 -2.35 -0.26
CA MET A 119 -11.43 -3.18 -0.47
C MET A 119 -10.20 -2.36 -0.90
N LYS A 120 -10.36 -1.31 -1.68
CA LYS A 120 -9.24 -0.43 -2.06
C LYS A 120 -8.61 0.30 -0.87
N THR A 121 -9.42 0.62 0.14
CA THR A 121 -8.97 1.29 1.37
C THR A 121 -8.56 0.34 2.48
N GLY A 122 -8.64 -0.99 2.23
CA GLY A 122 -8.33 -2.02 3.22
C GLY A 122 -9.43 -2.25 4.27
N ASP A 123 -10.62 -1.66 4.10
CA ASP A 123 -11.76 -1.86 5.00
C ASP A 123 -12.52 -3.15 4.65
N THR A 124 -11.87 -4.29 4.92
CA THR A 124 -12.44 -5.62 4.69
C THR A 124 -13.76 -5.87 5.42
N PRO A 125 -13.95 -5.46 6.71
CA PRO A 125 -15.23 -5.66 7.39
C PRO A 125 -16.40 -4.95 6.70
N THR A 126 -16.20 -3.72 6.25
CA THR A 126 -17.24 -3.00 5.49
C THR A 126 -17.52 -3.67 4.15
N ALA A 127 -16.48 -4.12 3.43
CA ALA A 127 -16.65 -4.81 2.15
C ALA A 127 -17.48 -6.09 2.30
N GLU A 128 -17.22 -6.93 3.31
CA GLU A 128 -17.99 -8.14 3.59
C GLU A 128 -19.45 -7.85 3.93
N ARG A 129 -19.67 -6.93 4.85
CA ARG A 129 -21.00 -6.54 5.26
C ARG A 129 -21.84 -6.04 4.07
N VAL A 130 -21.24 -5.18 3.25
CA VAL A 130 -21.91 -4.58 2.08
C VAL A 130 -22.16 -5.63 0.99
N LEU A 131 -21.17 -6.48 0.71
CA LEU A 131 -21.32 -7.56 -0.27
C LEU A 131 -22.42 -8.56 0.16
N GLY A 132 -22.57 -8.79 1.47
CA GLY A 132 -23.64 -9.61 2.05
C GLY A 132 -25.05 -9.08 1.78
N MET A 133 -25.22 -7.78 1.53
CA MET A 133 -26.51 -7.15 1.18
C MET A 133 -26.97 -7.52 -0.25
N LEU A 134 -26.07 -8.05 -1.08
CA LEU A 134 -26.40 -8.43 -2.46
C LEU A 134 -27.31 -9.64 -2.49
N ALA A 135 -28.43 -9.53 -3.21
CA ALA A 135 -29.38 -10.62 -3.38
C ALA A 135 -28.70 -11.85 -4.02
N PRO A 136 -29.04 -13.09 -3.58
CA PRO A 136 -28.38 -14.32 -4.09
C PRO A 136 -28.37 -14.44 -5.61
N ALA A 137 -29.46 -14.07 -6.27
CA ALA A 137 -29.55 -14.09 -7.74
C ALA A 137 -28.60 -13.11 -8.46
N ARG A 138 -27.98 -12.17 -7.74
CA ARG A 138 -27.01 -11.21 -8.27
C ARG A 138 -25.55 -11.57 -7.96
N ARG A 139 -25.30 -12.69 -7.30
CA ARG A 139 -23.97 -13.16 -6.92
C ARG A 139 -23.24 -13.95 -8.01
N GLU A 140 -23.90 -14.21 -9.12
CA GLU A 140 -23.32 -14.93 -10.27
C GLU A 140 -22.73 -13.96 -11.31
N THR A 141 -22.04 -12.93 -10.86
CA THR A 141 -21.39 -11.96 -11.74
C THR A 141 -19.87 -11.95 -11.54
N ALA A 142 -19.11 -11.65 -12.59
CA ALA A 142 -17.65 -11.51 -12.48
C ALA A 142 -17.27 -10.47 -11.43
N ALA A 143 -17.99 -9.34 -11.34
CA ALA A 143 -17.74 -8.29 -10.36
C ALA A 143 -17.93 -8.79 -8.91
N PHE A 144 -18.95 -9.60 -8.63
CA PHE A 144 -19.11 -10.22 -7.31
C PHE A 144 -17.92 -11.12 -6.97
N HIS A 145 -17.53 -11.99 -7.88
CA HIS A 145 -16.40 -12.91 -7.66
C HIS A 145 -15.06 -12.15 -7.50
N VAL A 146 -14.85 -11.07 -8.23
CA VAL A 146 -13.65 -10.20 -8.06
C VAL A 146 -13.60 -9.62 -6.65
N VAL A 147 -14.70 -9.08 -6.14
CA VAL A 147 -14.73 -8.50 -4.78
C VAL A 147 -14.55 -9.60 -3.73
N SER A 148 -15.26 -10.72 -3.87
CA SER A 148 -15.12 -11.89 -2.97
C SER A 148 -13.69 -12.43 -2.94
N ALA A 149 -13.04 -12.55 -4.10
CA ALA A 149 -11.64 -12.96 -4.18
C ALA A 149 -10.69 -12.01 -3.44
N LYS A 150 -10.88 -10.70 -3.58
CA LYS A 150 -10.08 -9.69 -2.87
C LYS A 150 -10.30 -9.76 -1.35
N ILE A 151 -11.53 -9.98 -0.90
CA ILE A 151 -11.85 -10.19 0.51
C ILE A 151 -11.11 -11.43 1.03
N ALA A 152 -11.22 -12.58 0.35
CA ALA A 152 -10.51 -13.80 0.71
C ALA A 152 -8.99 -13.62 0.73
N GLN A 153 -8.42 -12.87 -0.24
CA GLN A 153 -7.00 -12.53 -0.24
C GLN A 153 -6.58 -11.70 1.00
N SER A 154 -7.38 -10.72 1.40
CA SER A 154 -7.10 -9.89 2.59
C SER A 154 -7.13 -10.71 3.88
N LYS A 155 -7.95 -11.76 3.92
CA LYS A 155 -8.03 -12.73 5.02
C LYS A 155 -6.98 -13.84 4.95
N LYS A 156 -6.16 -13.87 3.88
CA LYS A 156 -5.20 -14.93 3.58
C LYS A 156 -5.84 -16.31 3.30
N GLU A 157 -7.10 -16.34 2.92
CA GLU A 157 -7.86 -17.51 2.50
C GLU A 157 -7.55 -17.81 1.02
N THR A 158 -6.36 -18.35 0.76
CA THR A 158 -5.79 -18.44 -0.61
C THR A 158 -6.63 -19.35 -1.53
N GLU A 159 -7.15 -20.45 -1.01
CA GLU A 159 -7.99 -21.41 -1.77
C GLU A 159 -9.31 -20.78 -2.21
N ASP A 160 -9.97 -20.05 -1.32
CA ASP A 160 -11.24 -19.42 -1.65
C ASP A 160 -11.05 -18.23 -2.59
N ALA A 161 -9.95 -17.47 -2.41
CA ALA A 161 -9.55 -16.47 -3.39
C ALA A 161 -9.34 -17.07 -4.79
N ALA A 162 -8.66 -18.21 -4.90
CA ALA A 162 -8.44 -18.89 -6.18
C ALA A 162 -9.75 -19.37 -6.82
N LYS A 163 -10.70 -19.91 -6.03
CA LYS A 163 -12.03 -20.31 -6.52
C LYS A 163 -12.79 -19.12 -7.09
N HIS A 164 -12.83 -18.02 -6.36
CA HIS A 164 -13.53 -16.82 -6.81
C HIS A 164 -12.88 -16.20 -8.06
N TRP A 165 -11.55 -16.14 -8.14
CA TRP A 165 -10.88 -15.69 -9.36
C TRP A 165 -11.13 -16.63 -10.54
N ALA A 166 -11.20 -17.95 -10.32
CA ALA A 166 -11.52 -18.91 -11.36
C ALA A 166 -12.95 -18.69 -11.93
N GLU A 167 -13.92 -18.42 -11.07
CA GLU A 167 -15.28 -18.06 -11.49
C GLU A 167 -15.31 -16.73 -12.25
N ALA A 168 -14.56 -15.73 -11.80
CA ALA A 168 -14.45 -14.47 -12.54
C ALA A 168 -13.87 -14.67 -13.94
N VAL A 169 -12.85 -15.52 -14.10
CA VAL A 169 -12.28 -15.89 -15.40
C VAL A 169 -13.29 -16.68 -16.25
N ARG A 170 -14.06 -17.60 -15.64
CA ARG A 170 -15.08 -18.37 -16.35
C ARG A 170 -16.18 -17.48 -16.93
N ILE A 171 -16.62 -16.48 -16.16
CA ILE A 171 -17.69 -15.55 -16.56
C ILE A 171 -17.18 -14.50 -17.56
N ALA A 172 -15.97 -14.00 -17.38
CA ALA A 172 -15.36 -12.97 -18.23
C ALA A 172 -13.96 -13.41 -18.67
N PRO A 173 -13.86 -14.36 -19.62
CA PRO A 173 -12.59 -14.98 -20.02
C PRO A 173 -11.64 -14.02 -20.75
N ASP A 174 -12.15 -12.94 -21.34
CA ASP A 174 -11.34 -11.98 -22.10
C ASP A 174 -10.74 -10.89 -21.24
N GLU A 175 -11.15 -10.81 -19.96
CA GLU A 175 -10.65 -9.79 -19.03
C GLU A 175 -9.24 -10.16 -18.53
N PRO A 176 -8.18 -9.40 -18.94
CA PRO A 176 -6.80 -9.75 -18.60
C PRO A 176 -6.54 -9.74 -17.10
N GLY A 177 -7.19 -8.81 -16.37
CA GLY A 177 -7.00 -8.64 -14.94
C GLY A 177 -7.40 -9.87 -14.12
N HIS A 178 -8.46 -10.58 -14.53
CA HIS A 178 -8.90 -11.81 -13.86
C HIS A 178 -7.89 -12.94 -14.06
N ARG A 179 -7.41 -13.12 -15.30
CA ARG A 179 -6.38 -14.12 -15.62
C ARG A 179 -5.07 -13.83 -14.91
N LEU A 180 -4.68 -12.55 -14.84
CA LEU A 180 -3.48 -12.13 -14.12
C LEU A 180 -3.56 -12.48 -12.64
N ALA A 181 -4.68 -12.16 -11.98
CA ALA A 181 -4.89 -12.42 -10.57
C ALA A 181 -4.93 -13.91 -10.26
N LEU A 182 -5.67 -14.71 -11.05
CA LEU A 182 -5.72 -16.17 -10.90
C LEU A 182 -4.36 -16.80 -11.12
N GLY A 183 -3.65 -16.40 -12.19
CA GLY A 183 -2.30 -16.87 -12.50
C GLY A 183 -1.32 -16.60 -11.36
N ALA A 184 -1.33 -15.40 -10.81
CA ALA A 184 -0.46 -15.00 -9.68
C ALA A 184 -0.68 -15.88 -8.42
N ILE A 185 -1.94 -16.24 -8.13
CA ILE A 185 -2.26 -17.10 -6.99
C ILE A 185 -1.85 -18.54 -7.26
N ARG A 186 -2.24 -19.10 -8.40
CA ARG A 186 -1.97 -20.50 -8.75
C ARG A 186 -0.49 -20.81 -8.93
N LEU A 187 0.35 -19.85 -9.31
CA LEU A 187 1.80 -20.04 -9.35
C LEU A 187 2.42 -20.37 -7.98
N ARG A 188 1.71 -20.07 -6.89
CA ARG A 188 2.15 -20.39 -5.51
C ARG A 188 1.53 -21.69 -4.99
N SER A 189 0.69 -22.36 -5.77
CA SER A 189 0.07 -23.64 -5.38
C SER A 189 1.11 -24.74 -5.23
N GLN A 190 0.86 -25.69 -4.33
CA GLN A 190 1.64 -26.93 -4.23
C GLN A 190 1.33 -27.91 -5.37
N ASP A 191 0.15 -27.79 -5.98
CA ASP A 191 -0.26 -28.62 -7.11
C ASP A 191 0.44 -28.19 -8.41
N SER A 192 1.22 -29.10 -9.00
CA SER A 192 1.95 -28.85 -10.25
C SER A 192 1.03 -28.51 -11.41
N LYS A 193 -0.12 -29.18 -11.52
CA LYS A 193 -1.09 -28.95 -12.59
C LYS A 193 -1.64 -27.52 -12.54
N GLN A 194 -1.97 -27.02 -11.35
CA GLN A 194 -2.42 -25.63 -11.18
C GLN A 194 -1.31 -24.63 -11.55
N ARG A 195 -0.04 -24.94 -11.23
CA ARG A 195 1.09 -24.09 -11.63
C ARG A 195 1.28 -24.07 -13.14
N ASP A 196 1.20 -25.22 -13.81
CA ASP A 196 1.35 -25.31 -15.25
C ASP A 196 0.22 -24.56 -16.00
N GLU A 197 -1.02 -24.70 -15.52
CA GLU A 197 -2.16 -23.92 -16.02
C GLU A 197 -1.94 -22.41 -15.82
N ALA A 198 -1.39 -21.99 -14.67
CA ALA A 198 -1.08 -20.59 -14.40
C ALA A 198 0.02 -20.05 -15.33
N ILE A 199 1.07 -20.85 -15.56
CA ILE A 199 2.15 -20.50 -16.50
C ILE A 199 1.58 -20.31 -17.91
N ALA A 200 0.76 -21.25 -18.39
CA ALA A 200 0.13 -21.15 -19.70
C ALA A 200 -0.77 -19.90 -19.81
N MET A 201 -1.58 -19.64 -18.79
CA MET A 201 -2.48 -18.48 -18.71
C MET A 201 -1.72 -17.16 -18.77
N LEU A 202 -0.65 -17.03 -17.98
CA LEU A 202 0.17 -15.82 -17.94
C LEU A 202 0.99 -15.66 -19.23
N THR A 203 1.52 -16.75 -19.80
CA THR A 203 2.21 -16.73 -21.09
C THR A 203 1.29 -16.20 -22.20
N GLY A 204 0.03 -16.65 -22.24
CA GLY A 204 -0.95 -16.11 -23.18
C GLY A 204 -1.25 -14.61 -23.00
N LEU A 205 -1.01 -14.03 -21.82
CA LEU A 205 -1.07 -12.57 -21.63
C LEU A 205 0.20 -11.86 -22.12
N VAL A 206 1.35 -12.51 -22.04
CA VAL A 206 2.63 -11.99 -22.55
C VAL A 206 2.65 -11.97 -24.09
N GLU A 207 2.01 -12.95 -24.73
CA GLU A 207 1.95 -13.06 -26.20
C GLU A 207 0.97 -12.07 -26.87
N ARG A 208 0.21 -11.30 -26.10
CA ARG A 208 -0.67 -10.25 -26.63
C ARG A 208 0.14 -9.08 -27.21
N THR A 209 -0.52 -8.29 -28.03
CA THR A 209 0.04 -7.06 -28.60
C THR A 209 -0.86 -5.87 -28.18
N PRO A 210 -0.37 -4.96 -27.32
CA PRO A 210 0.90 -5.01 -26.60
C PRO A 210 0.92 -6.09 -25.51
N PRO A 211 2.13 -6.59 -25.13
CA PRO A 211 2.26 -7.59 -24.07
C PRO A 211 1.85 -7.03 -22.71
N ASN A 212 1.31 -7.88 -21.84
CA ASN A 212 0.95 -7.50 -20.49
C ASN A 212 2.20 -7.50 -19.59
N LEU A 213 2.71 -6.32 -19.24
CA LEU A 213 3.94 -6.16 -18.46
C LEU A 213 3.85 -6.78 -17.04
N ASP A 214 2.66 -6.77 -16.42
CA ASP A 214 2.49 -7.36 -15.10
C ASP A 214 2.54 -8.89 -15.16
N ALA A 215 2.04 -9.50 -16.25
CA ALA A 215 2.21 -10.93 -16.48
C ALA A 215 3.69 -11.30 -16.67
N ILE A 216 4.45 -10.47 -17.39
CA ILE A 216 5.90 -10.65 -17.54
C ILE A 216 6.59 -10.58 -16.17
N ARG A 217 6.27 -9.57 -15.32
CA ARG A 217 6.85 -9.42 -13.98
C ARG A 217 6.54 -10.62 -13.08
N ILE A 218 5.32 -11.13 -13.12
CA ILE A 218 4.92 -12.32 -12.33
C ILE A 218 5.70 -13.56 -12.78
N LEU A 219 5.81 -13.79 -14.08
CA LEU A 219 6.57 -14.91 -14.63
C LEU A 219 8.08 -14.75 -14.37
N LEU A 220 8.61 -13.53 -14.41
CA LEU A 220 10.00 -13.22 -14.09
C LEU A 220 10.31 -13.53 -12.62
N ASP A 221 9.46 -13.08 -11.68
CA ASP A 221 9.60 -13.40 -10.26
C ASP A 221 9.58 -14.91 -10.02
N TYR A 222 8.72 -15.62 -10.73
CA TYR A 222 8.66 -17.08 -10.68
C TYR A 222 9.95 -17.74 -11.23
N ALA A 223 10.46 -17.27 -12.37
CA ALA A 223 11.70 -17.78 -12.96
C ALA A 223 12.92 -17.50 -12.05
N LEU A 224 12.98 -16.31 -11.44
CA LEU A 224 14.05 -15.95 -10.49
C LEU A 224 14.04 -16.84 -9.25
N ARG A 225 12.87 -17.19 -8.71
CA ARG A 225 12.74 -18.09 -7.56
C ARG A 225 13.12 -19.53 -7.89
N LEU A 226 12.92 -19.98 -9.11
CA LEU A 226 13.34 -21.30 -9.58
C LEU A 226 14.77 -21.34 -10.11
N GLU A 227 15.48 -20.22 -10.06
CA GLU A 227 16.82 -20.05 -10.63
C GLU A 227 16.90 -20.38 -12.13
N ASP A 228 15.75 -20.25 -12.85
CA ASP A 228 15.71 -20.38 -14.32
C ASP A 228 16.21 -19.08 -14.98
N TRP A 229 17.53 -18.93 -14.95
CA TRP A 229 18.20 -17.69 -15.40
C TRP A 229 18.00 -17.40 -16.87
N LYS A 230 17.84 -18.43 -17.73
CA LYS A 230 17.58 -18.26 -19.16
C LYS A 230 16.20 -17.64 -19.39
N ARG A 231 15.19 -18.16 -18.70
CA ARG A 231 13.84 -17.62 -18.76
C ARG A 231 13.76 -16.24 -18.13
N ALA A 232 14.47 -16.03 -17.03
CA ALA A 232 14.54 -14.74 -16.36
C ALA A 232 15.19 -13.66 -17.28
N ASP A 233 16.26 -14.00 -18.01
CA ASP A 233 16.86 -13.09 -18.99
C ASP A 233 15.89 -12.75 -20.13
N ALA A 234 15.23 -13.75 -20.72
CA ALA A 234 14.28 -13.52 -21.80
C ALA A 234 13.13 -12.60 -21.39
N LEU A 235 12.53 -12.85 -20.21
CA LEU A 235 11.42 -12.05 -19.69
C LEU A 235 11.85 -10.63 -19.31
N SER A 236 13.00 -10.49 -18.62
CA SER A 236 13.52 -9.18 -18.23
C SER A 236 13.93 -8.35 -19.45
N LYS A 237 14.43 -8.97 -20.51
CA LYS A 237 14.73 -8.30 -21.78
C LYS A 237 13.49 -7.67 -22.40
N MET A 238 12.34 -8.35 -22.32
CA MET A 238 11.06 -7.79 -22.77
C MET A 238 10.65 -6.58 -21.94
N LEU A 239 10.83 -6.62 -20.60
CA LEU A 239 10.50 -5.52 -19.71
C LEU A 239 11.36 -4.28 -19.99
N VAL A 240 12.69 -4.46 -20.10
CA VAL A 240 13.60 -3.32 -20.31
C VAL A 240 13.52 -2.70 -21.69
N ALA A 241 12.87 -3.37 -22.67
CA ALA A 241 12.57 -2.81 -23.97
C ALA A 241 11.40 -1.83 -23.94
N ASP A 242 10.57 -1.85 -22.90
CA ASP A 242 9.45 -0.94 -22.72
C ASP A 242 9.91 0.37 -22.06
N SER A 243 9.36 1.51 -22.53
CA SER A 243 9.70 2.84 -22.02
C SER A 243 9.30 3.07 -20.57
N THR A 244 8.41 2.24 -20.00
CA THR A 244 7.97 2.28 -18.61
C THR A 244 8.76 1.35 -17.70
N ALA A 245 9.86 0.77 -18.20
CA ALA A 245 10.73 -0.12 -17.42
C ALA A 245 11.26 0.56 -16.17
N THR A 246 11.03 -0.07 -15.02
CA THR A 246 11.52 0.42 -13.73
C THR A 246 12.96 0.02 -13.50
N ILE A 247 13.64 0.69 -12.56
CA ILE A 247 14.98 0.25 -12.11
C ILE A 247 14.94 -1.19 -11.59
N SER A 248 13.87 -1.62 -10.94
CA SER A 248 13.68 -2.99 -10.46
C SER A 248 13.72 -4.00 -11.62
N ASP A 249 13.05 -3.71 -12.74
CA ASP A 249 13.05 -4.55 -13.94
C ASP A 249 14.49 -4.67 -14.50
N LYS A 250 15.23 -3.54 -14.52
CA LYS A 250 16.64 -3.48 -14.96
C LYS A 250 17.56 -4.28 -14.03
N LEU A 251 17.36 -4.21 -12.71
CA LEU A 251 18.15 -4.96 -11.73
C LEU A 251 17.87 -6.47 -11.77
N HIS A 252 16.63 -6.88 -12.07
CA HIS A 252 16.31 -8.29 -12.33
C HIS A 252 17.05 -8.81 -13.56
N ARG A 253 17.13 -8.03 -14.64
CA ARG A 253 17.94 -8.38 -15.81
C ARG A 253 19.42 -8.51 -15.45
N LEU A 254 19.96 -7.54 -14.72
CA LEU A 254 21.35 -7.60 -14.27
C LEU A 254 21.62 -8.86 -13.42
N THR A 255 20.64 -9.24 -12.57
CA THR A 255 20.72 -10.47 -11.77
C THR A 255 20.82 -11.69 -12.67
N ALA A 256 19.93 -11.83 -13.66
CA ALA A 256 19.94 -12.96 -14.58
C ALA A 256 21.27 -13.02 -15.38
N LEU A 257 21.72 -11.91 -15.96
CA LEU A 257 22.97 -11.82 -16.71
C LEU A 257 24.19 -12.23 -15.87
N ARG A 258 24.27 -11.77 -14.61
CA ARG A 258 25.38 -12.14 -13.70
C ARG A 258 25.32 -13.60 -13.30
N LYS A 259 24.16 -14.14 -13.00
CA LYS A 259 24.01 -15.56 -12.62
C LYS A 259 24.33 -16.50 -13.77
N MET A 260 24.08 -16.08 -15.01
CA MET A 260 24.50 -16.82 -16.20
C MET A 260 25.99 -16.62 -16.54
N GLY A 261 26.68 -15.68 -15.93
CA GLY A 261 28.09 -15.38 -16.22
C GLY A 261 28.32 -14.79 -17.62
N THR A 262 27.35 -14.03 -18.14
CA THR A 262 27.44 -13.47 -19.49
C THR A 262 28.45 -12.32 -19.59
N GLN A 263 29.11 -12.16 -20.76
CA GLN A 263 30.00 -11.04 -21.02
C GLN A 263 29.28 -9.68 -21.07
N GLU A 264 27.96 -9.68 -21.25
CA GLU A 264 27.14 -8.47 -21.26
C GLU A 264 26.99 -7.85 -19.85
N ALA A 265 27.03 -8.64 -18.78
CA ALA A 265 26.74 -8.19 -17.43
C ALA A 265 27.57 -7.00 -16.93
N PRO A 266 28.92 -6.95 -17.13
CA PRO A 266 29.72 -5.80 -16.70
C PRO A 266 29.37 -4.51 -17.47
N GLY A 267 29.15 -4.58 -18.78
CA GLY A 267 28.74 -3.43 -19.60
C GLY A 267 27.39 -2.90 -19.15
N TYR A 268 26.41 -3.79 -18.98
CA TYR A 268 25.07 -3.43 -18.52
C TYR A 268 25.06 -2.77 -17.12
N LEU A 269 25.93 -3.24 -16.21
CA LEU A 269 26.12 -2.62 -14.89
C LEU A 269 26.67 -1.19 -15.02
N LEU A 270 27.62 -0.93 -15.93
CA LEU A 270 28.15 0.41 -16.17
C LEU A 270 27.11 1.35 -16.80
N ASP A 271 26.25 0.85 -17.69
CA ASP A 271 25.15 1.59 -18.27
C ASP A 271 24.14 2.03 -17.18
N LEU A 272 23.80 1.13 -16.26
CA LEU A 272 22.94 1.45 -15.12
C LEU A 272 23.57 2.48 -14.18
N ARG A 273 24.88 2.41 -13.94
CA ARG A 273 25.60 3.43 -13.17
C ARG A 273 25.48 4.79 -13.86
N THR A 274 25.77 4.85 -15.15
CA THR A 274 25.75 6.10 -15.92
C THR A 274 24.38 6.73 -15.92
N ALA A 275 23.32 5.94 -16.13
CA ALA A 275 21.94 6.40 -16.06
C ALA A 275 21.56 6.88 -14.66
N GLY A 276 22.04 6.19 -13.63
CA GLY A 276 21.77 6.51 -12.23
C GLY A 276 22.38 7.84 -11.75
N LEU A 277 23.44 8.33 -12.39
CA LEU A 277 24.07 9.61 -12.02
C LEU A 277 23.10 10.81 -12.10
N SER A 278 22.15 10.76 -13.00
CA SER A 278 21.10 11.79 -13.13
C SER A 278 19.85 11.52 -12.27
N ASN A 279 19.76 10.36 -11.62
CA ASN A 279 18.62 9.96 -10.80
C ASN A 279 19.08 9.34 -9.45
N PRO A 280 19.19 10.14 -8.38
CA PRO A 280 19.66 9.63 -7.09
C PRO A 280 18.88 8.44 -6.53
N GLY A 281 17.58 8.36 -6.82
CA GLY A 281 16.75 7.22 -6.41
C GLY A 281 17.16 5.91 -7.11
N GLU A 282 17.41 5.95 -8.42
CA GLU A 282 17.89 4.78 -9.18
C GLU A 282 19.32 4.40 -8.78
N LEU A 283 20.20 5.37 -8.58
CA LEU A 283 21.56 5.15 -8.12
C LEU A 283 21.59 4.47 -6.74
N TYR A 284 20.75 4.92 -5.82
CA TYR A 284 20.58 4.29 -4.52
C TYR A 284 20.18 2.82 -4.64
N LEU A 285 19.16 2.52 -5.45
CA LEU A 285 18.69 1.14 -5.64
C LEU A 285 19.76 0.26 -6.30
N LEU A 286 20.51 0.79 -7.24
CA LEU A 286 21.64 0.10 -7.85
C LEU A 286 22.72 -0.21 -6.81
N PHE A 287 23.15 0.77 -6.01
CA PHE A 287 24.18 0.58 -5.00
C PHE A 287 23.74 -0.38 -3.89
N MET A 288 22.48 -0.29 -3.45
CA MET A 288 21.92 -1.26 -2.50
C MET A 288 21.90 -2.68 -3.07
N TRP A 289 21.50 -2.83 -4.34
CA TRP A 289 21.57 -4.13 -5.01
C TRP A 289 23.01 -4.65 -5.11
N MET A 290 23.96 -3.80 -5.45
CA MET A 290 25.39 -4.16 -5.51
C MET A 290 25.90 -4.62 -4.13
N ASN A 291 25.56 -3.90 -3.07
CA ASN A 291 25.93 -4.25 -1.69
C ASN A 291 25.38 -5.63 -1.28
N GLN A 292 24.15 -5.94 -1.68
CA GLN A 292 23.52 -7.24 -1.40
C GLN A 292 24.09 -8.38 -2.25
N ASN A 293 24.69 -8.07 -3.39
CA ASN A 293 25.24 -9.03 -4.33
C ASN A 293 26.79 -9.14 -4.29
N ASN A 294 27.39 -8.84 -3.14
CA ASN A 294 28.83 -8.94 -2.89
C ASN A 294 29.70 -8.02 -3.78
N LEU A 295 29.16 -6.86 -4.17
CA LEU A 295 29.86 -5.83 -4.95
C LEU A 295 30.12 -4.55 -4.14
N ALA A 296 30.05 -4.61 -2.81
CA ALA A 296 30.22 -3.44 -1.95
C ALA A 296 31.60 -2.76 -2.16
N MET A 297 32.66 -3.52 -2.39
CA MET A 297 33.99 -2.98 -2.70
C MET A 297 33.95 -2.13 -4.00
N MET A 298 33.21 -2.56 -5.02
CA MET A 298 33.07 -1.80 -6.26
C MET A 298 32.28 -0.50 -6.03
N VAL A 299 31.24 -0.51 -5.19
CA VAL A 299 30.53 0.73 -4.78
C VAL A 299 31.49 1.67 -4.05
N SER A 300 32.32 1.16 -3.14
CA SER A 300 33.33 1.94 -2.43
C SER A 300 34.35 2.57 -3.40
N GLU A 301 34.79 1.84 -4.40
CA GLU A 301 35.70 2.35 -5.45
C GLU A 301 35.01 3.41 -6.31
N TRP A 302 33.79 3.18 -6.73
CA TRP A 302 33.04 4.13 -7.54
C TRP A 302 32.74 5.43 -6.79
N SER A 303 32.41 5.35 -5.50
CA SER A 303 32.14 6.53 -4.68
C SER A 303 33.36 7.45 -4.54
N ARG A 304 34.59 6.94 -4.71
CA ARG A 304 35.83 7.75 -4.72
C ARG A 304 35.98 8.60 -5.96
N THR A 305 35.33 8.21 -7.06
CA THR A 305 35.42 8.90 -8.36
C THR A 305 34.21 9.81 -8.62
N LEU A 306 33.20 9.76 -7.76
CA LEU A 306 31.99 10.57 -7.87
C LEU A 306 32.09 11.82 -7.00
N GLU A 307 31.45 12.88 -7.45
CA GLU A 307 31.40 14.16 -6.72
C GLU A 307 30.59 14.01 -5.43
N ARG A 308 30.97 14.79 -4.40
CA ARG A 308 30.33 14.71 -3.08
C ARG A 308 28.85 15.08 -3.11
N ASP A 309 28.42 15.94 -4.00
CA ASP A 309 27.03 16.32 -4.23
C ASP A 309 26.19 15.22 -4.85
N ILE A 310 26.78 14.20 -5.45
CA ILE A 310 26.09 12.98 -5.91
C ILE A 310 25.99 11.95 -4.77
N ILE A 311 27.12 11.63 -4.15
CA ILE A 311 27.18 10.56 -3.14
C ILE A 311 26.72 10.99 -1.75
N GLY A 312 26.72 12.30 -1.45
CA GLY A 312 26.26 12.86 -0.19
C GLY A 312 24.75 13.11 -0.10
N VAL A 313 24.01 12.99 -1.24
CA VAL A 313 22.57 13.19 -1.28
C VAL A 313 21.83 11.96 -0.74
N THR A 314 20.84 12.22 0.08
CA THR A 314 19.89 11.20 0.53
C THR A 314 18.99 10.75 -0.63
N PRO A 315 18.83 9.43 -0.90
CA PRO A 315 19.26 8.30 -0.06
C PRO A 315 20.61 7.68 -0.46
N VAL A 316 21.34 8.19 -1.46
CA VAL A 316 22.59 7.58 -1.99
C VAL A 316 23.65 7.43 -0.92
N CYS A 317 23.78 8.43 -0.05
CA CYS A 317 24.75 8.43 1.05
C CYS A 317 24.61 7.20 1.98
N VAL A 318 23.38 6.70 2.17
CA VAL A 318 23.13 5.50 2.99
C VAL A 318 23.73 4.25 2.32
N ALA A 319 23.56 4.11 1.02
CA ALA A 319 24.11 2.96 0.29
C ALA A 319 25.65 3.00 0.22
N VAL A 320 26.23 4.19 0.10
CA VAL A 320 27.69 4.38 0.13
C VAL A 320 28.26 4.03 1.52
N ALA A 321 27.62 4.49 2.60
CA ALA A 321 28.02 4.15 3.97
C ALA A 321 27.91 2.64 4.23
N ASP A 322 26.85 1.98 3.77
CA ASP A 322 26.69 0.52 3.84
C ASP A 322 27.80 -0.18 3.05
N ALA A 323 28.20 0.34 1.89
CA ALA A 323 29.30 -0.22 1.11
C ALA A 323 30.63 -0.14 1.84
N TYR A 324 31.00 1.00 2.43
CA TYR A 324 32.20 1.12 3.24
C TYR A 324 32.18 0.18 4.44
N ALA A 325 31.05 0.08 5.13
CA ALA A 325 30.88 -0.82 6.26
C ALA A 325 31.05 -2.31 5.86
N ARG A 326 30.47 -2.72 4.75
CA ARG A 326 30.60 -4.10 4.20
C ARG A 326 32.00 -4.41 3.70
N SER A 327 32.69 -3.41 3.17
CA SER A 327 34.10 -3.53 2.72
C SER A 327 35.10 -3.44 3.88
N SER A 328 34.61 -3.21 5.11
CA SER A 328 35.42 -2.97 6.31
C SER A 328 36.39 -1.78 6.18
N ASP A 329 36.05 -0.80 5.37
CA ASP A 329 36.83 0.43 5.17
C ASP A 329 36.39 1.49 6.20
N TRP A 330 36.69 1.22 7.47
CA TRP A 330 36.17 2.00 8.60
C TRP A 330 36.69 3.43 8.65
N GLN A 331 37.94 3.62 8.24
CA GLN A 331 38.56 4.95 8.21
C GLN A 331 37.82 5.85 7.18
N ARG A 332 37.59 5.33 5.98
CA ARG A 332 36.86 6.09 4.96
C ARG A 332 35.39 6.28 5.31
N LEU A 333 34.77 5.29 5.94
CA LEU A 333 33.42 5.45 6.45
C LEU A 333 33.34 6.64 7.40
N ARG A 334 34.24 6.74 8.37
CA ARG A 334 34.33 7.88 9.29
C ARG A 334 34.51 9.19 8.54
N GLU A 335 35.50 9.30 7.65
CA GLU A 335 35.76 10.51 6.85
C GLU A 335 34.57 10.92 5.98
N PHE A 336 33.82 9.95 5.45
CA PHE A 336 32.63 10.20 4.67
C PHE A 336 31.48 10.74 5.53
N LEU A 337 31.34 10.27 6.77
CA LEU A 337 30.28 10.65 7.70
C LEU A 337 30.58 11.96 8.46
N ASP A 338 31.85 12.32 8.65
CA ASP A 338 32.23 13.54 9.39
C ASP A 338 31.82 14.85 8.68
N GLY A 339 31.59 14.84 7.40
CA GLY A 339 31.28 16.05 6.61
C GLY A 339 29.83 16.27 6.21
N GLY A 340 28.88 15.48 6.69
CA GLY A 340 27.53 15.48 6.17
C GLY A 340 26.41 15.63 7.20
N ALA A 341 25.38 16.37 6.85
CA ALA A 341 24.09 16.36 7.54
C ALA A 341 23.09 15.58 6.66
N TRP A 342 22.53 14.46 7.16
CA TRP A 342 21.62 13.62 6.40
C TRP A 342 20.13 13.94 6.63
N GLY A 343 19.84 15.11 7.19
CA GLY A 343 18.49 15.57 7.42
C GLY A 343 17.65 14.54 8.21
N GLU A 344 16.58 14.06 7.62
CA GLU A 344 15.73 13.03 8.25
C GLU A 344 16.40 11.68 8.46
N GLN A 345 17.50 11.40 7.76
CA GLN A 345 18.29 10.18 7.88
C GLN A 345 19.48 10.32 8.85
N GLU A 346 19.55 11.43 9.62
CA GLU A 346 20.64 11.69 10.57
C GLU A 346 20.86 10.56 11.59
N TYR A 347 19.78 9.88 11.99
CA TYR A 347 19.85 8.72 12.86
C TYR A 347 20.65 7.56 12.24
N LEU A 348 20.59 7.37 10.90
CA LEU A 348 21.40 6.37 10.20
C LEU A 348 22.85 6.79 10.12
N ARG A 349 23.14 8.06 9.81
CA ARG A 349 24.50 8.60 9.78
C ARG A 349 25.22 8.31 11.11
N ARG A 350 24.56 8.65 12.22
CA ARG A 350 25.09 8.39 13.56
C ARG A 350 25.26 6.90 13.88
N ALA A 351 24.32 6.07 13.44
CA ALA A 351 24.45 4.62 13.60
C ALA A 351 25.66 4.06 12.85
N PHE A 352 25.90 4.49 11.59
CA PHE A 352 27.09 4.10 10.82
C PHE A 352 28.37 4.66 11.43
N LEU A 353 28.36 5.90 11.94
CA LEU A 353 29.51 6.50 12.61
C LEU A 353 29.84 5.75 13.91
N SER A 354 28.83 5.41 14.71
CA SER A 354 28.99 4.53 15.87
C SER A 354 29.69 3.23 15.51
N ARG A 355 29.27 2.60 14.39
CA ARG A 355 29.90 1.35 13.92
C ARG A 355 31.35 1.55 13.50
N ALA A 356 31.65 2.64 12.79
CA ALA A 356 33.01 2.95 12.38
C ALA A 356 33.94 3.17 13.58
N LEU A 357 33.50 3.98 14.56
CA LEU A 357 34.25 4.28 15.76
C LEU A 357 34.57 3.04 16.60
N GLU A 358 33.58 2.15 16.81
CA GLU A 358 33.85 0.88 17.50
C GLU A 358 34.90 0.01 16.78
N ARG A 359 34.91 0.01 15.45
CA ARG A 359 35.84 -0.77 14.67
C ARG A 359 37.22 -0.11 14.56
N LEU A 360 37.33 1.15 14.93
CA LEU A 360 38.55 1.95 15.03
C LEU A 360 39.08 2.05 16.46
N ASP A 361 38.61 1.19 17.38
CA ASP A 361 38.98 1.13 18.79
C ASP A 361 38.57 2.39 19.60
N GLU A 362 37.51 3.07 19.22
CA GLU A 362 36.91 4.22 19.91
C GLU A 362 35.49 3.89 20.46
N PRO A 363 35.32 2.87 21.35
CA PRO A 363 33.99 2.36 21.72
C PRO A 363 33.14 3.35 22.51
N GLU A 364 33.72 4.24 23.31
CA GLU A 364 32.99 5.25 24.09
C GLU A 364 32.37 6.31 23.17
N ALA A 365 33.15 6.82 22.21
CA ALA A 365 32.64 7.70 21.18
C ALA A 365 31.56 7.02 20.33
N GLY A 366 31.79 5.75 19.98
CA GLY A 366 30.80 4.93 19.28
C GLY A 366 29.48 4.77 20.05
N ALA A 367 29.54 4.55 21.37
CA ALA A 367 28.35 4.46 22.22
C ALA A 367 27.57 5.79 22.27
N THR A 368 28.29 6.90 22.35
CA THR A 368 27.70 8.26 22.31
C THR A 368 26.95 8.47 21.00
N GLU A 369 27.58 8.20 19.86
CA GLU A 369 26.94 8.35 18.53
C GLU A 369 25.72 7.45 18.37
N TRP A 370 25.74 6.23 18.92
CA TRP A 370 24.58 5.35 18.92
C TRP A 370 23.39 5.96 19.69
N ASN A 371 23.64 6.47 20.88
CA ASN A 371 22.61 7.10 21.73
C ASN A 371 22.03 8.36 21.10
N ASP A 372 22.88 9.16 20.47
CA ASP A 372 22.47 10.34 19.73
C ASP A 372 21.63 9.94 18.50
N GLY A 373 22.01 8.85 17.82
CA GLY A 373 21.22 8.26 16.74
C GLY A 373 19.83 7.82 17.19
N LEU A 374 19.74 7.15 18.35
CA LEU A 374 18.45 6.77 18.95
C LEU A 374 17.61 8.01 19.31
N SER A 375 18.23 9.04 19.84
CA SER A 375 17.56 10.30 20.15
C SER A 375 17.03 10.99 18.90
N ALA A 376 17.81 11.02 17.82
CA ALA A 376 17.40 11.52 16.51
C ALA A 376 16.25 10.67 15.90
N ALA A 377 16.27 9.35 16.06
CA ALA A 377 15.20 8.49 15.60
C ALA A 377 13.87 8.72 16.32
N ARG A 378 13.92 9.11 17.61
CA ARG A 378 12.75 9.38 18.45
C ARG A 378 12.16 10.78 18.26
N SER A 379 12.94 11.74 17.76
CA SER A 379 12.64 13.18 17.85
C SER A 379 11.52 13.71 16.98
N ARG A 380 10.95 12.95 16.02
CA ARG A 380 9.90 13.41 15.08
C ARG A 380 8.98 12.25 14.63
N GLY A 381 7.75 12.61 14.18
CA GLY A 381 6.65 11.78 13.64
C GLY A 381 6.91 10.27 13.51
N ASP A 382 7.48 9.74 12.48
CA ASP A 382 7.63 8.30 12.20
C ASP A 382 8.72 7.59 13.02
N SER A 383 8.81 7.87 14.33
CA SER A 383 9.82 7.32 15.24
C SER A 383 9.86 5.79 15.22
N ARG A 384 8.72 5.12 15.06
CA ARG A 384 8.62 3.66 15.00
C ARG A 384 9.38 3.08 13.81
N GLU A 385 9.19 3.62 12.61
CA GLU A 385 9.85 3.12 11.41
C GLU A 385 11.37 3.33 11.48
N ARG A 386 11.80 4.48 12.00
CA ARG A 386 13.24 4.77 12.19
C ARG A 386 13.88 3.84 13.20
N LEU A 387 13.22 3.58 14.33
CA LEU A 387 13.70 2.63 15.33
C LEU A 387 13.71 1.19 14.79
N ASP A 388 12.71 0.78 14.00
CA ASP A 388 12.71 -0.52 13.31
C ASP A 388 13.94 -0.66 12.38
N ARG A 389 14.28 0.38 11.63
CA ARG A 389 15.49 0.39 10.79
C ARG A 389 16.76 0.27 11.61
N MET A 390 16.87 0.97 12.75
CA MET A 390 18.03 0.83 13.65
C MET A 390 18.14 -0.57 14.24
N VAL A 391 17.02 -1.20 14.62
CA VAL A 391 17.01 -2.60 15.06
C VAL A 391 17.55 -3.53 13.98
N ARG A 392 17.09 -3.38 12.73
CA ARG A 392 17.56 -4.20 11.60
C ARG A 392 19.05 -4.01 11.32
N LEU A 393 19.56 -2.78 11.40
CA LEU A 393 20.99 -2.50 11.29
C LEU A 393 21.79 -3.17 12.42
N ALA A 394 21.34 -3.00 13.68
CA ALA A 394 22.03 -3.60 14.82
C ALA A 394 22.07 -5.14 14.73
N ILE A 395 20.97 -5.77 14.29
CA ILE A 395 20.93 -7.23 14.04
C ILE A 395 21.91 -7.59 12.92
N GLY A 396 21.91 -6.87 11.81
CA GLY A 396 22.82 -7.12 10.67
C GLY A 396 24.29 -6.97 11.03
N TRP A 397 24.62 -6.15 12.01
CA TRP A 397 25.97 -5.96 12.51
C TRP A 397 26.35 -6.90 13.68
N GLY A 398 25.44 -7.76 14.12
CA GLY A 398 25.64 -8.66 15.27
C GLY A 398 25.58 -7.96 16.64
N TRP A 399 25.05 -6.75 16.72
CA TRP A 399 24.87 -5.99 17.95
C TRP A 399 23.64 -6.43 18.73
N THR A 400 23.66 -7.67 19.21
CA THR A 400 22.49 -8.31 19.83
C THR A 400 21.95 -7.52 21.03
N HIS A 401 22.82 -7.01 21.90
CA HIS A 401 22.39 -6.24 23.08
C HIS A 401 21.69 -4.94 22.68
N ARG A 402 22.28 -4.14 21.82
CA ARG A 402 21.71 -2.88 21.33
C ARG A 402 20.39 -3.10 20.58
N ALA A 403 20.33 -4.15 19.75
CA ALA A 403 19.10 -4.53 19.08
C ALA A 403 17.98 -4.86 20.07
N GLN A 404 18.30 -5.66 21.11
CA GLN A 404 17.33 -6.00 22.16
C GLN A 404 16.85 -4.79 22.94
N GLU A 405 17.71 -3.87 23.32
CA GLU A 405 17.37 -2.63 24.01
C GLU A 405 16.33 -1.81 23.21
N VAL A 406 16.59 -1.59 21.91
CA VAL A 406 15.67 -0.87 21.05
C VAL A 406 14.36 -1.64 20.83
N MET A 407 14.44 -2.96 20.63
CA MET A 407 13.24 -3.81 20.51
C MET A 407 12.36 -3.73 21.76
N TRP A 408 12.94 -3.75 22.97
CA TRP A 408 12.19 -3.60 24.20
C TRP A 408 11.53 -2.22 24.34
N SER A 409 12.17 -1.16 23.85
CA SER A 409 11.56 0.18 23.84
C SER A 409 10.35 0.24 22.91
N LEU A 410 10.38 -0.51 21.78
CA LEU A 410 9.26 -0.63 20.84
C LEU A 410 8.15 -1.54 21.36
N ALA A 411 8.49 -2.63 22.05
CA ALA A 411 7.52 -3.58 22.59
C ALA A 411 6.52 -2.95 23.57
N GLY A 412 6.90 -1.84 24.23
CA GLY A 412 6.02 -1.07 25.11
C GLY A 412 5.00 -0.19 24.38
N THR A 413 5.06 -0.07 23.06
CA THR A 413 4.18 0.81 22.26
C THR A 413 2.99 0.05 21.67
N PRO A 414 1.77 0.66 21.57
CA PRO A 414 0.59 -0.01 21.04
C PRO A 414 0.71 -0.52 19.62
N ALA A 415 1.64 0.04 18.86
CA ALA A 415 1.85 -0.26 17.44
C ALA A 415 3.16 -1.02 17.16
N CYS A 416 3.64 -1.80 18.14
CA CYS A 416 4.86 -2.59 17.97
C CYS A 416 4.72 -3.59 16.81
N PRO A 417 5.69 -3.65 15.86
CA PRO A 417 5.68 -4.66 14.82
C PRO A 417 5.72 -6.07 15.41
N ARG A 418 4.86 -6.96 14.95
CA ARG A 418 4.75 -8.33 15.46
C ARG A 418 6.07 -9.08 15.44
N TRP A 419 6.87 -8.94 14.39
CA TRP A 419 8.16 -9.61 14.27
C TRP A 419 9.15 -9.27 15.39
N ILE A 420 9.06 -8.06 15.99
CA ILE A 420 9.88 -7.65 17.14
C ILE A 420 9.49 -8.47 18.37
N LEU A 421 8.20 -8.63 18.63
CA LEU A 421 7.70 -9.43 19.75
C LEU A 421 8.08 -10.90 19.57
N ASP A 422 7.92 -11.44 18.37
CA ASP A 422 8.31 -12.81 18.04
C ASP A 422 9.82 -13.02 18.22
N ARG A 423 10.65 -12.06 17.82
CA ARG A 423 12.10 -12.14 17.98
C ARG A 423 12.53 -12.07 19.46
N LEU A 424 11.94 -11.16 20.23
CA LEU A 424 12.19 -11.08 21.66
C LEU A 424 11.76 -12.36 22.38
N TRP A 425 10.64 -12.94 21.96
CA TRP A 425 10.12 -14.20 22.49
C TRP A 425 11.11 -15.35 22.28
N LEU A 426 11.60 -15.52 21.05
CA LEU A 426 12.60 -16.55 20.74
C LEU A 426 13.87 -16.39 21.57
N VAL A 427 14.38 -15.16 21.73
CA VAL A 427 15.55 -14.88 22.54
C VAL A 427 15.31 -15.19 24.03
N ALA A 428 14.12 -14.86 24.53
CA ALA A 428 13.77 -15.15 25.94
C ALA A 428 13.63 -16.66 26.19
N ILE A 429 13.10 -17.42 25.23
CA ILE A 429 13.06 -18.90 25.29
C ILE A 429 14.48 -19.47 25.31
N GLU A 430 15.33 -19.04 24.38
CA GLU A 430 16.72 -19.50 24.27
C GLU A 430 17.50 -19.28 25.57
N LYS A 431 17.29 -18.12 26.21
CA LYS A 431 17.88 -17.76 27.49
C LYS A 431 17.19 -18.38 28.71
N LYS A 432 16.05 -19.05 28.53
CA LYS A 432 15.17 -19.55 29.59
C LYS A 432 14.75 -18.46 30.60
N ASP A 433 14.56 -17.24 30.09
CA ASP A 433 14.21 -16.08 30.92
C ASP A 433 12.71 -15.94 31.08
N ALA A 434 12.18 -16.60 32.10
CA ALA A 434 10.75 -16.60 32.43
C ALA A 434 10.20 -15.20 32.73
N ALA A 435 11.02 -14.29 33.27
CA ALA A 435 10.59 -12.93 33.57
C ALA A 435 10.36 -12.10 32.27
N GLN A 436 11.24 -12.26 31.30
CA GLN A 436 11.04 -11.64 29.97
C GLN A 436 9.87 -12.26 29.22
N LEU A 437 9.67 -13.59 29.31
CA LEU A 437 8.51 -14.27 28.72
C LEU A 437 7.19 -13.77 29.33
N GLN A 438 7.13 -13.63 30.64
CA GLN A 438 5.97 -13.06 31.33
C GLN A 438 5.66 -11.63 30.85
N LYS A 439 6.68 -10.78 30.76
CA LYS A 439 6.54 -9.40 30.27
C LYS A 439 6.02 -9.36 28.84
N LEU A 440 6.54 -10.22 27.96
CA LEU A 440 6.09 -10.31 26.56
C LEU A 440 4.68 -10.87 26.42
N ALA A 441 4.34 -11.92 27.20
CA ALA A 441 2.98 -12.46 27.25
C ALA A 441 1.98 -11.38 27.69
N GLY A 442 2.34 -10.56 28.66
CA GLY A 442 1.53 -9.43 29.09
C GLY A 442 1.37 -8.34 28.02
N VAL A 443 2.37 -8.12 27.17
CA VAL A 443 2.22 -7.23 25.99
C VAL A 443 1.28 -7.85 24.97
N LEU A 444 1.47 -9.12 24.63
CA LEU A 444 0.65 -9.84 23.64
C LEU A 444 -0.82 -9.94 24.07
N ALA A 445 -1.08 -10.24 25.35
CA ALA A 445 -2.43 -10.27 25.90
C ALA A 445 -3.14 -8.91 25.90
N ARG A 446 -2.40 -7.80 25.96
CA ARG A 446 -2.97 -6.45 25.79
C ARG A 446 -3.26 -6.12 24.33
N VAL A 447 -2.42 -6.57 23.40
CA VAL A 447 -2.61 -6.37 21.95
C VAL A 447 -3.81 -7.18 21.44
N ASP A 448 -3.95 -8.41 21.91
CA ASP A 448 -5.09 -9.28 21.62
C ASP A 448 -5.66 -9.88 22.91
N SER A 449 -6.54 -9.11 23.54
CA SER A 449 -7.17 -9.48 24.81
C SER A 449 -8.15 -10.66 24.71
N LYS A 450 -8.51 -11.08 23.49
CA LYS A 450 -9.39 -12.23 23.23
C LYS A 450 -8.61 -13.52 23.01
N SER A 451 -7.31 -13.44 22.77
CA SER A 451 -6.47 -14.63 22.56
C SER A 451 -6.33 -15.43 23.84
N VAL A 452 -6.89 -16.63 23.86
CA VAL A 452 -6.76 -17.60 24.96
C VAL A 452 -5.29 -17.94 25.19
N ILE A 453 -4.53 -18.15 24.09
CA ILE A 453 -3.10 -18.49 24.16
C ILE A 453 -2.29 -17.42 24.89
N PHE A 454 -2.43 -16.15 24.54
CA PHE A 454 -1.64 -15.08 25.14
C PHE A 454 -2.01 -14.82 26.61
N ARG A 455 -3.29 -14.97 26.93
CA ARG A 455 -3.78 -14.87 28.31
C ARG A 455 -3.27 -16.04 29.16
N ASN A 456 -3.30 -17.25 28.60
CA ASN A 456 -2.78 -18.45 29.28
C ASN A 456 -1.25 -18.34 29.49
N ASP A 457 -0.50 -17.94 28.49
CA ASP A 457 0.95 -17.74 28.58
C ASP A 457 1.29 -16.70 29.68
N PHE A 458 0.54 -15.60 29.73
CA PHE A 458 0.75 -14.59 30.78
C PHE A 458 0.48 -15.14 32.16
N ALA A 459 -0.61 -15.86 32.36
CA ALA A 459 -0.92 -16.51 33.63
C ALA A 459 0.15 -17.55 34.00
N PHE A 460 0.53 -18.42 33.09
CA PHE A 460 1.54 -19.46 33.28
C PHE A 460 2.89 -18.90 33.73
N TYR A 461 3.44 -17.92 32.93
CA TYR A 461 4.73 -17.33 33.28
C TYR A 461 4.66 -16.48 34.56
N SER A 462 3.52 -15.85 34.85
CA SER A 462 3.32 -15.12 36.12
C SER A 462 3.38 -16.08 37.33
N LEU A 463 2.71 -17.23 37.23
CA LEU A 463 2.79 -18.27 38.25
C LEU A 463 4.21 -18.85 38.42
N LEU A 464 4.89 -19.08 37.29
CA LEU A 464 6.24 -19.63 37.28
C LEU A 464 7.25 -18.73 38.00
N ILE A 465 7.15 -17.40 37.85
CA ILE A 465 8.00 -16.43 38.54
C ILE A 465 7.44 -15.94 39.88
N ARG A 466 6.31 -16.54 40.34
CA ARG A 466 5.60 -16.16 41.57
C ARG A 466 5.19 -14.69 41.62
N SER A 467 4.70 -14.17 40.51
CA SER A 467 4.20 -12.80 40.39
C SER A 467 2.70 -12.77 40.56
N ASP A 468 2.21 -11.93 41.46
CA ASP A 468 0.76 -11.73 41.71
C ASP A 468 0.15 -10.69 40.75
N ASN A 469 0.94 -10.13 39.83
CA ASN A 469 0.47 -9.13 38.88
C ASN A 469 -0.59 -9.71 37.94
N GLY A 470 -1.78 -9.10 37.92
CA GLY A 470 -2.87 -9.49 37.04
C GLY A 470 -3.69 -10.70 37.50
N ASN A 471 -3.59 -11.08 38.82
CA ASN A 471 -4.31 -12.22 39.37
C ASN A 471 -4.18 -13.51 38.53
N PRO A 472 -2.97 -14.06 38.37
CA PRO A 472 -2.72 -15.15 37.42
C PRO A 472 -3.49 -16.44 37.78
N HIS A 473 -3.76 -16.71 39.07
CA HIS A 473 -4.58 -17.84 39.48
C HIS A 473 -6.03 -17.70 39.00
N GLY A 474 -6.65 -16.54 39.25
CA GLY A 474 -8.03 -16.30 38.84
C GLY A 474 -8.17 -16.25 37.29
N GLU A 475 -7.14 -15.77 36.61
CA GLU A 475 -7.14 -15.79 35.14
C GLU A 475 -7.01 -17.22 34.58
N ALA A 476 -6.17 -18.06 35.17
CA ALA A 476 -6.04 -19.46 34.78
C ALA A 476 -7.33 -20.25 35.03
N GLU A 477 -7.98 -20.07 36.21
CA GLU A 477 -9.28 -20.69 36.51
C GLU A 477 -10.39 -20.26 35.54
N LYS A 478 -10.41 -18.98 35.18
CA LYS A 478 -11.36 -18.43 34.23
C LYS A 478 -11.15 -19.02 32.84
N LEU A 479 -9.91 -19.07 32.34
CA LEU A 479 -9.56 -19.66 31.07
C LEU A 479 -9.92 -21.14 30.98
N PHE A 480 -9.65 -21.91 32.05
CA PHE A 480 -10.04 -23.32 32.14
C PHE A 480 -11.56 -23.49 32.09
N THR A 481 -12.31 -22.61 32.76
CA THR A 481 -13.77 -22.65 32.74
C THR A 481 -14.36 -22.28 31.36
N GLU A 482 -13.76 -21.30 30.71
CA GLU A 482 -14.18 -20.84 29.38
C GLU A 482 -13.81 -21.83 28.25
N ASN A 483 -12.76 -22.67 28.46
CA ASN A 483 -12.20 -23.57 27.44
C ASN A 483 -11.86 -24.95 28.07
N PRO A 484 -12.84 -25.73 28.47
CA PRO A 484 -12.61 -26.96 29.23
C PRO A 484 -11.99 -28.12 28.42
N GLY A 485 -11.72 -27.94 27.17
CA GLY A 485 -11.14 -28.93 26.24
C GLY A 485 -9.75 -28.60 25.73
N ASP A 486 -9.15 -27.50 26.16
CA ASP A 486 -7.82 -27.05 25.73
C ASP A 486 -6.72 -27.44 26.74
#